data_f2551baefb7573d2eb425adc3ed52d53
#
_entry.id   f2551baefb7573d2eb425adc3ed52d53
#
_cell.length_a   1.000
_cell.length_b   1.000
_cell.length_c   1.000
_cell.angle_alpha   90.00
_cell.angle_beta   90.00
_cell.angle_gamma   90.00
#
_symmetry.space_group_name_H-M   'P 1'
#
loop_
_entity.id
_entity.type
_entity.pdbx_description
1 polymer ?
#
loop_
_entity_poly.entity_id
_entity_poly.type
_entity_poly.pdbx_seq_one_letter_code
_entity_poly.pdbx_strand_id
1 'polypeptide(L)'
;NYKMGRPLDAGRVMTWRRVEPIERVCVQDMEFRGNEGGEETGAQPLAFEYAVRCDVRDVRARHTYWPVLLRRHNTEYVTERCSLANPIEVVVGGTGYLTQQIHCLYGKVRDCTTSNARHLNDFTGSAYCMVENCHGDGDFHGAYVTHGQFEHDLTYVGNSGLLSFANSGPTWGSSAKRITVVRHTGFWGIGFAKVSDLTLQDVAVCRTGAYDGVNTEGYGPCGTFLLNADGLQMRGCTAEKLVLTQRSRRAKRPAIVEGCWFRDGIEVVRTGEAAVAPGTPLILRDNLTGPGGPQQAEGTE
;
A
#
# COMPACT_ATOMS: atom_id res chain seq x y z
N ASN A 1 5.53 19.60 -8.86
CA ASN A 1 5.22 18.78 -10.06
C ASN A 1 4.09 17.78 -9.81
N TYR A 2 3.00 18.23 -9.24
CA TYR A 2 1.83 17.42 -9.04
C TYR A 2 1.12 17.22 -10.38
N LYS A 3 0.99 15.96 -10.83
CA LYS A 3 0.19 15.67 -12.02
C LYS A 3 -1.28 15.69 -11.64
N MET A 4 -2.05 16.54 -12.28
CA MET A 4 -3.49 16.53 -12.08
C MET A 4 -4.11 15.25 -12.63
N GLY A 5 -4.95 14.60 -11.87
CA GLY A 5 -5.61 13.35 -12.25
C GLY A 5 -6.68 13.52 -13.35
N ARG A 6 -6.98 14.75 -13.74
CA ARG A 6 -7.94 15.07 -14.80
C ARG A 6 -7.35 16.09 -15.76
N PRO A 7 -7.61 15.99 -17.06
CA PRO A 7 -7.19 17.00 -18.01
C PRO A 7 -7.87 18.35 -17.70
N LEU A 8 -7.12 19.42 -17.88
CA LEU A 8 -7.68 20.77 -17.92
C LEU A 8 -8.39 20.93 -19.27
N ASP A 9 -9.68 21.09 -19.21
CA ASP A 9 -10.49 21.47 -20.38
C ASP A 9 -10.84 22.97 -20.34
N ALA A 10 -11.27 23.50 -21.47
CA ALA A 10 -11.51 24.93 -21.64
C ALA A 10 -12.61 25.54 -20.73
N GLY A 11 -13.32 24.70 -19.98
CA GLY A 11 -14.38 25.14 -19.04
C GLY A 11 -13.94 25.17 -17.58
N ARG A 12 -12.67 24.84 -17.27
CA ARG A 12 -12.21 24.75 -15.89
C ARG A 12 -11.43 25.99 -15.47
N VAL A 13 -11.91 26.62 -14.42
CA VAL A 13 -11.21 27.72 -13.77
C VAL A 13 -10.24 27.14 -12.74
N MET A 14 -8.97 27.54 -12.84
CA MET A 14 -7.96 27.28 -11.80
C MET A 14 -7.88 28.48 -10.86
N THR A 15 -8.02 28.21 -9.59
CA THR A 15 -7.77 29.20 -8.56
C THR A 15 -6.44 28.90 -7.85
N TRP A 16 -5.65 29.92 -7.65
CA TRP A 16 -4.38 29.81 -6.91
C TRP A 16 -4.56 30.51 -5.56
N ARG A 17 -4.14 29.83 -4.51
CA ARG A 17 -4.07 30.43 -3.18
C ARG A 17 -2.65 30.28 -2.65
N ARG A 18 -2.07 31.37 -2.18
CA ARG A 18 -0.82 31.31 -1.42
C ARG A 18 -1.12 30.66 -0.07
N VAL A 19 -0.29 29.70 0.31
CA VAL A 19 -0.30 29.05 1.62
C VAL A 19 1.02 29.39 2.32
N GLU A 20 0.95 29.77 3.58
CA GLU A 20 2.12 29.91 4.45
C GLU A 20 2.23 28.62 5.27
N PRO A 21 3.16 27.72 4.93
CA PRO A 21 3.26 26.44 5.61
C PRO A 21 3.87 26.60 7.01
N ILE A 22 3.50 25.72 7.91
CA ILE A 22 4.33 25.48 9.10
C ILE A 22 5.56 24.69 8.68
N GLU A 23 6.72 25.03 9.23
CA GLU A 23 7.98 24.41 8.84
C GLU A 23 8.81 23.97 10.03
N ARG A 24 9.49 22.82 9.86
CA ARG A 24 10.53 22.32 10.77
C ARG A 24 10.04 22.10 12.21
N VAL A 25 8.80 21.64 12.37
CA VAL A 25 8.25 21.21 13.66
C VAL A 25 8.52 19.72 13.83
N CYS A 26 8.96 19.33 15.02
CA CYS A 26 9.08 17.94 15.41
C CYS A 26 8.17 17.67 16.61
N VAL A 27 7.32 16.64 16.49
CA VAL A 27 6.56 16.09 17.62
C VAL A 27 7.15 14.73 17.97
N GLN A 28 7.58 14.56 19.21
CA GLN A 28 8.26 13.32 19.61
C GLN A 28 8.03 12.93 21.08
N ASP A 29 8.36 11.67 21.39
CA ASP A 29 8.38 11.11 22.76
C ASP A 29 7.03 11.24 23.48
N MET A 30 5.93 10.88 22.79
CA MET A 30 4.57 11.00 23.32
C MET A 30 3.84 9.65 23.33
N GLU A 31 2.98 9.48 24.32
CA GLU A 31 1.97 8.42 24.34
C GLU A 31 0.57 9.02 24.27
N PHE A 32 -0.24 8.49 23.33
CA PHE A 32 -1.65 8.83 23.22
C PHE A 32 -2.51 7.64 23.62
N ARG A 33 -3.47 7.89 24.49
CA ARG A 33 -4.55 6.96 24.80
C ARG A 33 -5.85 7.57 24.33
N GLY A 34 -6.52 6.89 23.42
CA GLY A 34 -7.84 7.29 22.96
C GLY A 34 -8.89 7.14 24.05
N ASN A 35 -10.06 7.66 23.77
CA ASN A 35 -11.25 7.56 24.59
C ASN A 35 -12.24 6.57 23.94
N GLU A 36 -13.31 6.25 24.64
CA GLU A 36 -14.44 5.43 24.13
C GLU A 36 -15.36 6.21 23.18
N GLY A 37 -14.90 7.32 22.58
CA GLY A 37 -15.70 8.17 21.71
C GLY A 37 -15.98 7.51 20.35
N GLY A 38 -17.13 7.86 19.78
CA GLY A 38 -17.53 7.48 18.43
C GLY A 38 -17.05 8.47 17.37
N GLU A 39 -17.76 8.51 16.25
CA GLU A 39 -17.37 9.33 15.08
C GLU A 39 -17.19 10.82 15.39
N GLU A 40 -18.04 11.40 16.22
CA GLU A 40 -17.98 12.83 16.58
C GLU A 40 -16.99 13.17 17.67
N THR A 41 -16.70 12.23 18.57
CA THR A 41 -15.92 12.44 19.79
C THR A 41 -14.66 11.60 19.88
N GLY A 42 -14.39 10.79 18.87
CA GLY A 42 -13.23 9.89 18.81
C GLY A 42 -11.91 10.64 18.71
N ALA A 43 -10.89 10.13 19.38
CA ALA A 43 -9.59 10.76 19.42
C ALA A 43 -8.86 10.73 18.06
N GLN A 44 -8.35 11.89 17.64
CA GLN A 44 -7.39 12.09 16.55
C GLN A 44 -6.18 12.87 17.11
N PRO A 45 -5.09 12.19 17.48
CA PRO A 45 -3.99 12.82 18.20
C PRO A 45 -3.27 13.93 17.47
N LEU A 46 -2.89 13.73 16.21
CA LEU A 46 -2.04 14.65 15.46
C LEU A 46 -2.58 14.91 14.06
N ALA A 47 -2.59 16.17 13.64
CA ALA A 47 -2.89 16.56 12.28
C ALA A 47 -1.92 17.65 11.80
N PHE A 48 -1.39 17.47 10.58
CA PHE A 48 -0.58 18.46 9.89
C PHE A 48 -1.19 18.77 8.53
N GLU A 49 -1.45 20.03 8.26
CA GLU A 49 -1.94 20.49 6.97
C GLU A 49 -0.99 21.55 6.41
N TYR A 50 -0.64 21.43 5.12
CA TYR A 50 0.32 22.32 4.45
C TYR A 50 1.66 22.46 5.17
N ALA A 51 2.20 21.39 5.71
CA ALA A 51 3.43 21.39 6.49
C ALA A 51 4.65 20.97 5.65
N VAL A 52 5.79 21.59 5.92
CA VAL A 52 7.06 21.31 5.24
C VAL A 52 8.12 20.93 6.27
N ARG A 53 8.81 19.80 6.08
CA ARG A 53 9.85 19.27 6.99
C ARG A 53 9.38 19.15 8.43
N CYS A 54 8.15 18.70 8.62
CA CYS A 54 7.57 18.48 9.93
C CYS A 54 7.57 16.99 10.26
N ASP A 55 8.31 16.60 11.28
CA ASP A 55 8.55 15.21 11.65
C ASP A 55 7.70 14.76 12.83
N VAL A 56 7.44 13.46 12.90
CA VAL A 56 6.83 12.80 14.06
C VAL A 56 7.65 11.57 14.41
N ARG A 57 8.12 11.48 15.65
CA ARG A 57 9.02 10.42 16.09
C ARG A 57 8.63 9.87 17.46
N ASP A 58 8.89 8.58 17.67
CA ASP A 58 8.73 7.93 18.99
C ASP A 58 7.35 8.17 19.63
N VAL A 59 6.30 8.16 18.79
CA VAL A 59 4.91 8.33 19.24
C VAL A 59 4.26 6.96 19.34
N ARG A 60 3.71 6.67 20.52
CA ARG A 60 2.93 5.46 20.78
C ARG A 60 1.47 5.79 20.97
N ALA A 61 0.59 5.03 20.34
CA ALA A 61 -0.84 5.25 20.46
C ALA A 61 -1.60 3.94 20.68
N ARG A 62 -2.70 4.04 21.42
CA ARG A 62 -3.66 2.94 21.59
C ARG A 62 -5.07 3.49 21.77
N HIS A 63 -6.05 2.67 21.40
CA HIS A 63 -7.47 2.97 21.56
C HIS A 63 -7.87 4.32 20.92
N THR A 64 -7.19 4.73 19.83
CA THR A 64 -7.63 5.88 19.05
C THR A 64 -8.82 5.48 18.17
N TYR A 65 -9.63 6.44 17.78
CA TYR A 65 -10.71 6.26 16.83
C TYR A 65 -10.24 6.64 15.43
N TRP A 66 -9.83 7.89 15.23
CA TRP A 66 -9.30 8.41 13.97
C TRP A 66 -7.80 8.11 13.81
N PRO A 67 -7.19 8.45 12.68
CA PRO A 67 -5.75 8.26 12.47
C PRO A 67 -4.93 8.90 13.58
N VAL A 68 -3.89 8.21 14.04
CA VAL A 68 -2.94 8.80 15.01
C VAL A 68 -2.27 10.03 14.40
N LEU A 69 -1.92 9.95 13.12
CA LEU A 69 -1.30 11.03 12.38
C LEU A 69 -1.98 11.22 11.03
N LEU A 70 -2.70 12.32 10.88
CA LEU A 70 -3.25 12.78 9.62
C LEU A 70 -2.33 13.82 8.98
N ARG A 71 -1.93 13.60 7.75
CA ARG A 71 -1.18 14.58 6.95
C ARG A 71 -1.95 14.95 5.68
N ARG A 72 -2.11 16.23 5.43
CA ARG A 72 -2.70 16.75 4.18
C ARG A 72 -1.79 17.77 3.55
N HIS A 73 -1.48 17.59 2.26
CA HIS A 73 -0.65 18.52 1.48
C HIS A 73 0.73 18.80 2.10
N ASN A 74 1.32 17.79 2.75
CA ASN A 74 2.63 17.94 3.39
C ASN A 74 3.75 17.52 2.44
N THR A 75 4.94 18.06 2.67
CA THR A 75 6.12 17.70 1.88
C THR A 75 7.39 17.59 2.75
N GLU A 76 8.32 16.69 2.33
CA GLU A 76 9.63 16.51 2.97
C GLU A 76 9.53 16.18 4.48
N TYR A 77 8.79 15.18 4.87
CA TYR A 77 8.56 14.82 6.27
C TYR A 77 9.02 13.40 6.58
N VAL A 78 9.28 13.15 7.87
CA VAL A 78 9.56 11.81 8.40
C VAL A 78 8.54 11.46 9.49
N THR A 79 8.05 10.23 9.45
CA THR A 79 7.33 9.56 10.55
C THR A 79 8.15 8.33 10.92
N GLU A 80 8.64 8.28 12.15
CA GLU A 80 9.66 7.31 12.54
C GLU A 80 9.42 6.74 13.94
N ARG A 81 9.59 5.42 14.10
CA ARG A 81 9.44 4.68 15.37
C ARG A 81 8.12 4.97 16.07
N CYS A 82 7.06 5.06 15.28
CA CYS A 82 5.71 5.26 15.80
C CYS A 82 4.94 3.95 15.84
N SER A 83 3.99 3.83 16.75
CA SER A 83 3.18 2.63 16.87
C SER A 83 1.72 2.91 17.21
N LEU A 84 0.83 2.01 16.73
CA LEU A 84 -0.58 1.97 17.09
C LEU A 84 -0.97 0.54 17.47
N ALA A 85 -1.59 0.38 18.62
CA ALA A 85 -2.15 -0.89 19.05
C ALA A 85 -3.62 -0.78 19.42
N ASN A 86 -4.43 -1.75 18.96
CA ASN A 86 -5.82 -1.92 19.36
C ASN A 86 -6.64 -0.61 19.31
N PRO A 87 -6.78 0.05 18.15
CA PRO A 87 -7.73 1.15 18.02
C PRO A 87 -9.15 0.67 18.34
N ILE A 88 -10.03 1.56 18.72
CA ILE A 88 -11.40 1.20 19.11
C ILE A 88 -12.34 0.99 17.92
N GLU A 89 -11.96 1.45 16.74
CA GLU A 89 -12.72 1.27 15.52
C GLU A 89 -11.79 0.95 14.34
N VAL A 90 -12.14 -0.05 13.55
CA VAL A 90 -11.36 -0.47 12.37
C VAL A 90 -12.24 -0.75 11.13
N VAL A 91 -13.56 -0.69 11.26
CA VAL A 91 -14.51 -1.01 10.18
C VAL A 91 -14.85 0.22 9.36
N VAL A 92 -15.12 1.34 10.02
CA VAL A 92 -15.48 2.60 9.36
C VAL A 92 -14.28 3.19 8.63
N GLY A 93 -14.47 3.65 7.40
CA GLY A 93 -13.39 4.24 6.60
C GLY A 93 -12.74 5.46 7.29
N GLY A 94 -11.42 5.49 7.34
CA GLY A 94 -10.66 6.55 8.01
C GLY A 94 -10.31 6.26 9.46
N THR A 95 -10.85 5.19 10.07
CA THR A 95 -10.62 4.87 11.48
C THR A 95 -9.49 3.86 11.67
N GLY A 96 -8.82 3.90 12.82
CA GLY A 96 -7.83 2.91 13.22
C GLY A 96 -6.56 2.90 12.38
N TYR A 97 -6.11 4.02 11.86
CA TYR A 97 -4.85 4.14 11.11
C TYR A 97 -3.73 4.67 12.00
N LEU A 98 -2.51 4.18 11.80
CA LEU A 98 -1.34 4.87 12.35
C LEU A 98 -1.08 6.15 11.57
N THR A 99 -0.95 6.07 10.24
CA THR A 99 -0.76 7.26 9.40
C THR A 99 -1.72 7.28 8.21
N GLN A 100 -2.32 8.44 7.99
CA GLN A 100 -3.06 8.75 6.76
C GLN A 100 -2.44 9.98 6.09
N GLN A 101 -2.11 9.85 4.81
CA GLN A 101 -1.33 10.83 4.07
C GLN A 101 -2.02 11.17 2.75
N ILE A 102 -2.65 12.35 2.71
CA ILE A 102 -3.47 12.81 1.59
C ILE A 102 -2.73 13.89 0.82
N HIS A 103 -2.48 13.64 -0.47
CA HIS A 103 -1.78 14.58 -1.38
C HIS A 103 -0.42 15.03 -0.84
N CYS A 104 0.33 14.10 -0.25
CA CYS A 104 1.65 14.36 0.32
C CYS A 104 2.77 14.05 -0.69
N LEU A 105 3.92 14.71 -0.53
CA LEU A 105 5.09 14.53 -1.39
C LEU A 105 6.36 14.34 -0.56
N TYR A 106 7.28 13.49 -1.06
CA TYR A 106 8.61 13.30 -0.48
C TYR A 106 8.60 12.93 1.00
N GLY A 107 7.57 12.17 1.41
CA GLY A 107 7.44 11.69 2.78
C GLY A 107 8.14 10.36 3.01
N LYS A 108 8.59 10.13 4.24
CA LYS A 108 9.14 8.85 4.68
C LYS A 108 8.43 8.37 5.94
N VAL A 109 7.98 7.11 5.93
CA VAL A 109 7.50 6.38 7.10
C VAL A 109 8.46 5.23 7.34
N ARG A 110 9.08 5.15 8.51
CA ARG A 110 10.05 4.10 8.80
C ARG A 110 10.02 3.60 10.24
N ASP A 111 10.44 2.35 10.41
CA ASP A 111 10.57 1.71 11.73
C ASP A 111 9.27 1.78 12.57
N CYS A 112 8.11 1.76 11.90
CA CYS A 112 6.79 1.88 12.51
C CYS A 112 6.11 0.52 12.62
N THR A 113 5.23 0.37 13.62
CA THR A 113 4.51 -0.87 13.84
C THR A 113 3.04 -0.63 14.14
N THR A 114 2.20 -1.59 13.72
CA THR A 114 0.79 -1.63 14.12
C THR A 114 0.39 -3.03 14.56
N SER A 115 -0.60 -3.09 15.45
CA SER A 115 -1.21 -4.34 15.88
C SER A 115 -2.72 -4.17 15.98
N ASN A 116 -3.47 -5.08 15.31
CA ASN A 116 -4.93 -5.05 15.25
C ASN A 116 -5.52 -3.71 14.79
N ALA A 117 -4.79 -2.98 13.95
CA ALA A 117 -5.22 -1.72 13.37
C ALA A 117 -6.01 -1.95 12.07
N ARG A 118 -6.50 -0.89 11.47
CA ARG A 118 -7.04 -0.95 10.11
C ARG A 118 -5.90 -0.85 9.08
N HIS A 119 -5.03 0.15 9.24
CA HIS A 119 -3.86 0.36 8.41
C HIS A 119 -2.68 0.94 9.20
N LEU A 120 -1.48 0.51 8.87
CA LEU A 120 -0.25 1.19 9.28
C LEU A 120 -0.07 2.48 8.46
N ASN A 121 -0.20 2.38 7.16
CA ASN A 121 0.02 3.51 6.26
C ASN A 121 -1.01 3.55 5.14
N ASP A 122 -1.65 4.72 4.98
CA ASP A 122 -2.55 5.02 3.87
C ASP A 122 -1.98 6.18 3.05
N PHE A 123 -1.80 5.94 1.75
CA PHE A 123 -1.50 6.99 0.78
C PHE A 123 -2.70 7.26 -0.11
N THR A 124 -3.22 8.47 -0.06
CA THR A 124 -4.28 8.95 -0.94
C THR A 124 -3.75 10.09 -1.82
N GLY A 125 -3.60 9.86 -3.11
CA GLY A 125 -3.09 10.86 -4.05
C GLY A 125 -1.67 11.35 -3.77
N SER A 126 -0.89 10.61 -2.97
CA SER A 126 0.49 10.97 -2.60
C SER A 126 1.50 10.46 -3.61
N ALA A 127 2.70 11.07 -3.65
CA ALA A 127 3.74 10.67 -4.59
C ALA A 127 5.16 10.88 -4.04
N TYR A 128 6.13 10.13 -4.62
CA TYR A 128 7.54 10.19 -4.22
C TYR A 128 7.76 9.90 -2.74
N CYS A 129 6.93 9.06 -2.15
CA CYS A 129 7.00 8.71 -0.75
C CYS A 129 7.55 7.29 -0.56
N MET A 130 8.09 7.03 0.64
CA MET A 130 8.70 5.76 0.99
C MET A 130 8.14 5.23 2.32
N VAL A 131 7.95 3.91 2.38
CA VAL A 131 7.69 3.16 3.61
C VAL A 131 8.80 2.13 3.77
N GLU A 132 9.51 2.17 4.90
CA GLU A 132 10.70 1.36 5.12
C GLU A 132 10.69 0.70 6.51
N ASN A 133 11.03 -0.59 6.56
CA ASN A 133 11.17 -1.35 7.79
C ASN A 133 9.97 -1.19 8.75
N CYS A 134 8.76 -1.29 8.22
CA CYS A 134 7.52 -1.17 8.96
C CYS A 134 6.80 -2.52 9.01
N HIS A 135 6.11 -2.79 10.13
CA HIS A 135 5.47 -4.07 10.36
C HIS A 135 4.04 -3.89 10.85
N GLY A 136 3.06 -4.31 10.03
CA GLY A 136 1.64 -4.35 10.37
C GLY A 136 1.22 -5.77 10.70
N ASP A 137 0.67 -5.99 11.88
CA ASP A 137 0.23 -7.30 12.36
C ASP A 137 -1.26 -7.28 12.72
N GLY A 138 -2.02 -8.19 12.07
CA GLY A 138 -3.46 -8.32 12.28
C GLY A 138 -4.27 -7.10 11.80
N ASP A 139 -3.73 -6.32 10.87
CA ASP A 139 -4.42 -5.15 10.34
C ASP A 139 -5.62 -5.56 9.48
N PHE A 140 -6.78 -5.04 9.83
CA PHE A 140 -8.09 -5.52 9.36
C PHE A 140 -8.31 -5.42 7.84
N HIS A 141 -7.81 -4.38 7.21
CA HIS A 141 -7.89 -4.16 5.76
C HIS A 141 -6.53 -4.09 5.07
N GLY A 142 -5.50 -4.57 5.75
CA GLY A 142 -4.13 -4.54 5.28
C GLY A 142 -3.32 -3.38 5.81
N ALA A 143 -2.05 -3.66 6.16
CA ALA A 143 -1.16 -2.68 6.76
C ALA A 143 -0.90 -1.47 5.86
N TYR A 144 -0.82 -1.70 4.55
CA TYR A 144 -0.45 -0.66 3.58
C TYR A 144 -1.51 -0.54 2.50
N VAL A 145 -2.05 0.66 2.33
CA VAL A 145 -3.11 0.92 1.36
C VAL A 145 -2.83 2.13 0.50
N THR A 146 -3.31 2.08 -0.75
CA THR A 146 -3.52 3.24 -1.60
C THR A 146 -4.92 3.20 -2.19
N HIS A 147 -5.52 4.35 -2.45
CA HIS A 147 -6.89 4.42 -2.95
C HIS A 147 -7.02 4.42 -4.47
N GLY A 148 -5.93 4.59 -5.22
CA GLY A 148 -5.98 4.71 -6.67
C GLY A 148 -6.39 6.11 -7.15
N GLN A 149 -6.15 7.12 -6.32
CA GLN A 149 -6.31 8.53 -6.66
C GLN A 149 -5.05 9.13 -7.28
N PHE A 150 -4.45 8.41 -8.21
CA PHE A 150 -3.26 8.89 -8.90
C PHE A 150 -1.97 8.84 -8.09
N GLU A 151 -1.87 7.96 -7.11
CA GLU A 151 -0.60 7.70 -6.44
C GLU A 151 0.44 7.24 -7.44
N HIS A 152 1.66 7.69 -7.27
CA HIS A 152 2.76 7.26 -8.14
C HIS A 152 4.13 7.44 -7.49
N ASP A 153 5.11 6.70 -8.00
CA ASP A 153 6.48 6.76 -7.52
C ASP A 153 6.57 6.52 -6.00
N LEU A 154 5.86 5.50 -5.53
CA LEU A 154 5.90 5.04 -4.15
C LEU A 154 6.87 3.89 -4.00
N THR A 155 7.59 3.83 -2.89
CA THR A 155 8.56 2.77 -2.59
C THR A 155 8.28 2.15 -1.23
N TYR A 156 8.25 0.81 -1.18
CA TYR A 156 8.09 0.01 0.03
C TYR A 156 9.29 -0.93 0.16
N VAL A 157 10.04 -0.85 1.26
CA VAL A 157 11.28 -1.62 1.43
C VAL A 157 11.34 -2.29 2.80
N GLY A 158 11.55 -3.60 2.84
CA GLY A 158 11.79 -4.32 4.09
C GLY A 158 10.60 -4.36 5.04
N ASN A 159 9.38 -4.30 4.52
CA ASN A 159 8.17 -4.25 5.32
C ASN A 159 7.50 -5.63 5.44
N SER A 160 6.61 -5.78 6.42
CA SER A 160 5.70 -6.93 6.48
C SER A 160 4.25 -6.50 6.73
N GLY A 161 3.32 -7.30 6.23
CA GLY A 161 1.89 -7.06 6.31
C GLY A 161 1.20 -7.10 4.95
N LEU A 162 -0.12 -7.03 4.93
CA LEU A 162 -0.89 -7.06 3.70
C LEU A 162 -0.74 -5.73 2.93
N LEU A 163 -0.50 -5.85 1.64
CA LEU A 163 -0.49 -4.74 0.69
C LEU A 163 -1.82 -4.67 -0.07
N SER A 164 -2.47 -3.51 -0.07
CA SER A 164 -3.74 -3.27 -0.76
C SER A 164 -3.68 -1.99 -1.60
N PHE A 165 -3.18 -2.10 -2.85
CA PHE A 165 -2.95 -0.93 -3.67
C PHE A 165 -4.07 -0.67 -4.68
N ALA A 166 -4.46 0.60 -4.80
CA ALA A 166 -5.48 1.10 -5.72
C ALA A 166 -6.85 0.40 -5.56
N ASN A 167 -7.18 -0.03 -4.35
CA ASN A 167 -8.38 -0.83 -4.09
C ASN A 167 -9.66 -0.07 -4.46
N SER A 168 -9.77 1.20 -4.10
CA SER A 168 -10.93 2.05 -4.43
C SER A 168 -10.90 2.66 -5.85
N GLY A 169 -9.79 2.49 -6.56
CA GLY A 169 -9.38 2.96 -7.87
C GLY A 169 -10.40 3.71 -8.72
N PRO A 170 -11.30 3.06 -9.50
CA PRO A 170 -12.14 3.77 -10.45
C PRO A 170 -13.10 4.78 -9.83
N THR A 171 -13.53 4.55 -8.61
CA THR A 171 -14.47 5.44 -7.91
C THR A 171 -13.83 6.76 -7.52
N TRP A 172 -12.53 6.75 -7.24
CA TRP A 172 -11.80 7.88 -6.68
C TRP A 172 -10.89 8.60 -7.68
N GLY A 173 -10.67 8.04 -8.86
CA GLY A 173 -9.84 8.67 -9.89
C GLY A 173 -8.97 7.68 -10.67
N SER A 174 -7.79 8.14 -11.11
CA SER A 174 -6.87 7.33 -11.89
C SER A 174 -6.18 6.27 -11.02
N SER A 175 -5.94 5.10 -11.61
CA SER A 175 -5.19 4.04 -10.93
C SER A 175 -3.75 4.47 -10.61
N ALA A 176 -3.18 3.85 -9.59
CA ALA A 176 -1.80 4.06 -9.18
C ALA A 176 -0.80 3.51 -10.21
N LYS A 177 0.44 4.02 -10.19
CA LYS A 177 1.50 3.58 -11.10
C LYS A 177 2.91 3.80 -10.54
N ARG A 178 3.86 3.03 -11.07
CA ARG A 178 5.27 3.09 -10.67
C ARG A 178 5.44 2.95 -9.16
N ILE A 179 4.89 1.86 -8.64
CA ILE A 179 5.09 1.44 -7.26
C ILE A 179 6.19 0.38 -7.24
N THR A 180 7.12 0.50 -6.31
CA THR A 180 8.22 -0.43 -6.10
C THR A 180 8.10 -1.07 -4.71
N VAL A 181 8.14 -2.39 -4.64
CA VAL A 181 8.16 -3.17 -3.40
C VAL A 181 9.38 -4.08 -3.40
N VAL A 182 10.19 -3.97 -2.36
CA VAL A 182 11.44 -4.73 -2.22
C VAL A 182 11.50 -5.38 -0.84
N ARG A 183 11.85 -6.67 -0.78
CA ARG A 183 12.01 -7.45 0.46
C ARG A 183 10.80 -7.27 1.39
N HIS A 184 9.65 -7.72 0.93
CA HIS A 184 8.41 -7.63 1.68
C HIS A 184 7.83 -9.03 1.94
N THR A 185 7.28 -9.24 3.12
CA THR A 185 6.55 -10.46 3.47
C THR A 185 5.09 -10.12 3.70
N GLY A 186 4.21 -10.68 2.87
CA GLY A 186 2.76 -10.61 3.01
C GLY A 186 2.20 -11.97 3.41
N PHE A 187 1.07 -11.96 4.12
CA PHE A 187 0.40 -13.19 4.56
C PHE A 187 -0.82 -13.54 3.70
N TRP A 188 -1.21 -12.64 2.82
CA TRP A 188 -2.40 -12.73 2.01
C TRP A 188 -2.16 -12.61 0.53
N GLY A 189 -3.23 -12.75 -0.23
CA GLY A 189 -3.28 -12.31 -1.61
C GLY A 189 -2.96 -10.83 -1.73
N ILE A 190 -2.14 -10.48 -2.69
CA ILE A 190 -1.79 -9.10 -2.98
C ILE A 190 -2.55 -8.68 -4.24
N GLY A 191 -3.53 -7.80 -4.07
CA GLY A 191 -4.39 -7.31 -5.13
C GLY A 191 -3.88 -6.03 -5.77
N PHE A 192 -3.03 -6.16 -6.79
CA PHE A 192 -2.50 -5.00 -7.52
C PHE A 192 -3.03 -4.90 -8.95
N ALA A 193 -4.21 -5.45 -9.20
CA ALA A 193 -4.80 -5.50 -10.52
C ALA A 193 -5.03 -4.12 -11.18
N LYS A 194 -4.96 -3.04 -10.41
CA LYS A 194 -5.15 -1.67 -10.90
C LYS A 194 -3.87 -0.84 -10.95
N VAL A 195 -2.73 -1.41 -10.57
CA VAL A 195 -1.44 -0.71 -10.57
C VAL A 195 -0.68 -1.03 -11.85
N SER A 196 -0.28 -0.02 -12.60
CA SER A 196 0.62 -0.17 -13.76
C SER A 196 2.06 0.17 -13.37
N ASP A 197 3.03 -0.39 -14.10
CA ASP A 197 4.46 -0.22 -13.81
C ASP A 197 4.82 -0.62 -12.37
N LEU A 198 4.30 -1.73 -11.92
CA LEU A 198 4.62 -2.31 -10.62
C LEU A 198 5.97 -3.04 -10.70
N THR A 199 6.84 -2.77 -9.73
CA THR A 199 8.08 -3.52 -9.54
C THR A 199 8.00 -4.28 -8.21
N LEU A 200 8.17 -5.60 -8.26
CA LEU A 200 8.27 -6.48 -7.11
C LEU A 200 9.62 -7.20 -7.12
N GLN A 201 10.39 -7.06 -6.05
CA GLN A 201 11.66 -7.76 -5.89
C GLN A 201 11.74 -8.42 -4.51
N ASP A 202 12.05 -9.71 -4.49
CA ASP A 202 12.19 -10.48 -3.24
C ASP A 202 10.95 -10.34 -2.33
N VAL A 203 9.76 -10.46 -2.91
CA VAL A 203 8.48 -10.36 -2.20
C VAL A 203 7.91 -11.76 -2.01
N ALA A 204 7.61 -12.11 -0.77
CA ALA A 204 6.98 -13.38 -0.43
C ALA A 204 5.54 -13.18 0.03
N VAL A 205 4.64 -14.01 -0.51
CA VAL A 205 3.25 -14.11 -0.05
C VAL A 205 3.04 -15.52 0.49
N CYS A 206 2.91 -15.63 1.78
CA CYS A 206 2.75 -16.89 2.48
C CYS A 206 1.30 -17.08 2.94
N ARG A 207 0.76 -18.28 2.76
CA ARG A 207 -0.49 -18.64 3.41
C ARG A 207 -0.21 -18.98 4.87
N THR A 208 -0.82 -18.23 5.79
CA THR A 208 -0.83 -18.59 7.21
C THR A 208 -2.28 -18.65 7.69
N GLY A 209 -2.63 -19.63 8.51
CA GLY A 209 -3.95 -19.74 9.12
C GLY A 209 -4.29 -18.60 10.09
N ALA A 210 -3.32 -17.75 10.43
CA ALA A 210 -3.50 -16.63 11.35
C ALA A 210 -4.52 -15.58 10.86
N TYR A 211 -4.82 -15.58 9.56
CA TYR A 211 -5.74 -14.63 8.95
C TYR A 211 -6.99 -15.28 8.37
N ASP A 212 -7.25 -16.54 8.72
CA ASP A 212 -8.49 -17.21 8.34
C ASP A 212 -9.67 -16.45 8.97
N GLY A 213 -10.58 -15.94 8.15
CA GLY A 213 -11.75 -15.18 8.60
C GLY A 213 -11.63 -13.66 8.56
N VAL A 214 -10.46 -13.10 8.24
CA VAL A 214 -10.34 -11.66 7.95
C VAL A 214 -10.92 -11.37 6.56
N ASN A 215 -11.50 -10.18 6.40
CA ASN A 215 -12.12 -9.77 5.14
C ASN A 215 -11.08 -9.71 4.00
N THR A 216 -11.18 -10.67 3.08
CA THR A 216 -10.33 -10.76 1.90
C THR A 216 -10.98 -10.19 0.64
N GLU A 217 -12.13 -9.52 0.75
CA GLU A 217 -12.82 -8.93 -0.41
C GLU A 217 -11.89 -7.98 -1.18
N GLY A 218 -11.68 -8.29 -2.44
CA GLY A 218 -10.84 -7.50 -3.34
C GLY A 218 -9.34 -7.82 -3.31
N TYR A 219 -8.86 -8.67 -2.42
CA TYR A 219 -7.43 -9.02 -2.33
C TYR A 219 -7.06 -10.30 -3.06
N GLY A 220 -8.03 -11.07 -3.46
CA GLY A 220 -7.82 -12.38 -4.05
C GLY A 220 -7.61 -13.50 -3.01
N PRO A 221 -7.45 -14.73 -3.46
CA PRO A 221 -7.22 -15.86 -2.56
C PRO A 221 -5.91 -15.72 -1.78
N CYS A 222 -5.90 -16.26 -0.58
CA CYS A 222 -4.70 -16.33 0.26
C CYS A 222 -3.52 -16.96 -0.51
N GLY A 223 -2.33 -16.38 -0.37
CA GLY A 223 -1.13 -16.85 -1.06
C GLY A 223 -1.04 -16.48 -2.55
N THR A 224 -1.92 -15.65 -3.07
CA THR A 224 -1.98 -15.33 -4.50
C THR A 224 -1.54 -13.91 -4.81
N PHE A 225 -0.71 -13.74 -5.83
CA PHE A 225 -0.52 -12.46 -6.49
C PHE A 225 -1.59 -12.27 -7.59
N LEU A 226 -2.42 -11.24 -7.46
CA LEU A 226 -3.35 -10.80 -8.50
C LEU A 226 -2.83 -9.48 -9.09
N LEU A 227 -2.13 -9.53 -10.21
CA LEU A 227 -1.35 -8.42 -10.73
C LEU A 227 -1.79 -7.96 -12.11
N ASN A 228 -1.58 -6.66 -12.39
CA ASN A 228 -1.73 -6.09 -13.72
C ASN A 228 -0.46 -6.35 -14.55
N ALA A 229 -0.60 -6.96 -15.70
CA ALA A 229 0.50 -7.25 -16.61
C ALA A 229 1.13 -5.99 -17.26
N ASP A 230 0.49 -4.83 -17.12
CA ASP A 230 0.97 -3.61 -17.75
C ASP A 230 2.23 -3.05 -17.09
N GLY A 231 3.39 -3.30 -17.71
CA GLY A 231 4.70 -2.85 -17.24
C GLY A 231 5.18 -3.53 -15.96
N LEU A 232 4.62 -4.70 -15.60
CA LEU A 232 5.04 -5.48 -14.45
C LEU A 232 6.49 -5.90 -14.55
N GLN A 233 7.26 -5.68 -13.48
CA GLN A 233 8.60 -6.19 -13.28
C GLN A 233 8.62 -7.01 -11.99
N MET A 234 8.89 -8.32 -12.06
CA MET A 234 8.83 -9.22 -10.92
C MET A 234 10.05 -10.13 -10.89
N ARG A 235 10.81 -10.13 -9.79
CA ARG A 235 12.02 -10.92 -9.62
C ARG A 235 12.12 -11.52 -8.22
N GLY A 236 12.57 -12.79 -8.14
CA GLY A 236 12.86 -13.45 -6.88
C GLY A 236 11.66 -13.58 -5.94
N CYS A 237 10.44 -13.51 -6.46
CA CYS A 237 9.23 -13.50 -5.66
C CYS A 237 8.70 -14.92 -5.43
N THR A 238 8.00 -15.10 -4.31
CA THR A 238 7.46 -16.39 -3.91
C THR A 238 5.99 -16.27 -3.54
N ALA A 239 5.14 -17.15 -4.07
CA ALA A 239 3.73 -17.25 -3.69
C ALA A 239 3.16 -18.65 -4.01
N GLU A 240 1.93 -18.89 -3.60
CA GLU A 240 1.21 -20.07 -4.06
C GLU A 240 0.85 -19.95 -5.54
N LYS A 241 0.36 -18.79 -5.95
CA LYS A 241 -0.12 -18.59 -7.33
C LYS A 241 0.15 -17.16 -7.82
N LEU A 242 0.44 -17.03 -9.10
CA LEU A 242 0.40 -15.75 -9.82
C LEU A 242 -0.78 -15.73 -10.78
N VAL A 243 -1.62 -14.70 -10.71
CA VAL A 243 -2.69 -14.42 -11.66
C VAL A 243 -2.42 -13.08 -12.34
N LEU A 244 -2.19 -13.12 -13.65
CA LEU A 244 -1.97 -11.93 -14.48
C LEU A 244 -3.27 -11.48 -15.12
N THR A 245 -3.63 -10.23 -14.87
CA THR A 245 -4.78 -9.55 -15.43
C THR A 245 -4.34 -8.30 -16.21
N GLN A 246 -5.23 -7.67 -16.92
CA GLN A 246 -4.96 -6.36 -17.52
C GLN A 246 -6.24 -5.52 -17.49
N ARG A 247 -6.21 -4.39 -16.83
CA ARG A 247 -7.35 -3.47 -16.76
C ARG A 247 -7.21 -2.25 -17.65
N SER A 248 -6.00 -1.93 -18.07
CA SER A 248 -5.73 -0.82 -18.97
C SER A 248 -5.48 -1.32 -20.39
N ARG A 249 -6.34 -0.97 -21.33
CA ARG A 249 -6.14 -1.30 -22.74
C ARG A 249 -5.06 -0.44 -23.43
N ARG A 250 -4.48 0.52 -22.73
CA ARG A 250 -3.55 1.50 -23.31
C ARG A 250 -2.10 1.09 -23.24
N ALA A 251 -1.76 0.19 -22.37
CA ALA A 251 -0.37 -0.11 -22.16
C ALA A 251 0.10 -1.28 -23.00
N LYS A 252 1.25 -1.07 -23.59
CA LYS A 252 1.95 -2.02 -24.46
C LYS A 252 3.34 -2.34 -23.90
N ARG A 253 3.52 -2.17 -22.57
CA ARG A 253 4.79 -2.48 -21.94
C ARG A 253 4.81 -3.94 -21.54
N PRO A 254 5.97 -4.60 -21.67
CA PRO A 254 6.08 -6.01 -21.30
C PRO A 254 5.85 -6.23 -19.82
N ALA A 255 5.23 -7.36 -19.48
CA ALA A 255 5.34 -7.94 -18.16
C ALA A 255 6.55 -8.88 -18.14
N ILE A 256 7.44 -8.71 -17.18
CA ILE A 256 8.61 -9.56 -16.99
C ILE A 256 8.48 -10.23 -15.62
N VAL A 257 8.46 -11.56 -15.58
CA VAL A 257 8.45 -12.37 -14.37
C VAL A 257 9.64 -13.34 -14.46
N GLU A 258 10.59 -13.19 -13.55
CA GLU A 258 11.88 -13.86 -13.64
C GLU A 258 12.35 -14.41 -12.30
N GLY A 259 12.83 -15.67 -12.27
CA GLY A 259 13.41 -16.27 -11.10
C GLY A 259 12.47 -16.39 -9.90
N CYS A 260 11.17 -16.52 -10.16
CA CYS A 260 10.13 -16.59 -9.13
C CYS A 260 9.69 -18.04 -8.88
N TRP A 261 9.06 -18.28 -7.74
CA TRP A 261 8.45 -19.58 -7.44
C TRP A 261 6.96 -19.43 -7.17
N PHE A 262 6.15 -20.24 -7.87
CA PHE A 262 4.69 -20.29 -7.71
C PHE A 262 4.25 -21.74 -7.58
N ARG A 263 3.86 -22.18 -6.37
CA ARG A 263 3.47 -23.58 -6.13
C ARG A 263 2.38 -24.06 -7.07
N ASP A 264 1.32 -23.25 -7.24
CA ASP A 264 0.13 -23.60 -8.03
C ASP A 264 0.20 -22.98 -9.45
N GLY A 265 1.35 -22.45 -9.83
CA GLY A 265 1.65 -21.97 -11.18
C GLY A 265 1.27 -20.54 -11.48
N ILE A 266 1.30 -20.24 -12.78
CA ILE A 266 1.02 -18.92 -13.34
C ILE A 266 -0.22 -19.00 -14.22
N GLU A 267 -1.22 -18.20 -13.91
CA GLU A 267 -2.44 -18.04 -14.70
C GLU A 267 -2.43 -16.71 -15.43
N VAL A 268 -2.75 -16.72 -16.73
CA VAL A 268 -2.96 -15.51 -17.52
C VAL A 268 -4.43 -15.44 -17.91
N VAL A 269 -5.15 -14.46 -17.38
CA VAL A 269 -6.58 -14.27 -17.70
C VAL A 269 -6.74 -13.91 -19.17
N ARG A 270 -7.50 -14.72 -19.93
CA ARG A 270 -7.66 -14.59 -21.39
C ARG A 270 -9.04 -14.11 -21.83
N THR A 271 -10.00 -14.08 -20.93
CA THR A 271 -11.40 -13.72 -21.21
C THR A 271 -11.95 -12.72 -20.19
N GLY A 272 -12.99 -11.99 -20.59
CA GLY A 272 -13.63 -11.01 -19.72
C GLY A 272 -12.95 -9.63 -19.70
N GLU A 273 -13.44 -8.75 -18.84
CA GLU A 273 -12.97 -7.35 -18.75
C GLU A 273 -11.52 -7.21 -18.27
N ALA A 274 -11.04 -8.17 -17.49
CA ALA A 274 -9.68 -8.18 -16.95
C ALA A 274 -8.71 -9.01 -17.81
N ALA A 275 -9.09 -9.38 -19.02
CA ALA A 275 -8.26 -10.19 -19.90
C ALA A 275 -7.00 -9.46 -20.33
N VAL A 276 -5.88 -10.15 -20.31
CA VAL A 276 -4.63 -9.67 -20.90
C VAL A 276 -4.80 -9.63 -22.41
N ALA A 277 -4.65 -8.45 -22.98
CA ALA A 277 -4.90 -8.21 -24.40
C ALA A 277 -4.00 -9.09 -25.28
N PRO A 278 -4.50 -9.59 -26.43
CA PRO A 278 -3.67 -10.27 -27.41
C PRO A 278 -2.49 -9.38 -27.82
N GLY A 279 -1.30 -9.95 -27.86
CA GLY A 279 -0.07 -9.23 -28.23
C GLY A 279 0.56 -8.41 -27.10
N THR A 280 0.04 -8.43 -25.87
CA THR A 280 0.77 -7.93 -24.70
C THR A 280 2.01 -8.80 -24.50
N PRO A 281 3.23 -8.23 -24.53
CA PRO A 281 4.44 -9.02 -24.35
C PRO A 281 4.53 -9.57 -22.93
N LEU A 282 4.56 -10.89 -22.77
CA LEU A 282 4.79 -11.58 -21.50
C LEU A 282 6.13 -12.31 -21.58
N ILE A 283 7.06 -11.95 -20.73
CA ILE A 283 8.38 -12.58 -20.60
C ILE A 283 8.39 -13.33 -19.28
N LEU A 284 8.19 -14.65 -19.35
CA LEU A 284 8.17 -15.55 -18.19
C LEU A 284 9.39 -16.45 -18.29
N ARG A 285 10.43 -16.23 -17.49
CA ARG A 285 11.66 -16.98 -17.58
C ARG A 285 12.20 -17.40 -16.22
N ASP A 286 12.84 -18.55 -16.20
CA ASP A 286 13.52 -19.10 -15.02
C ASP A 286 12.61 -19.20 -13.78
N ASN A 287 11.29 -19.34 -13.98
CA ASN A 287 10.33 -19.50 -12.91
C ASN A 287 10.11 -20.97 -12.60
N LEU A 288 10.00 -21.28 -11.30
CA LEU A 288 9.69 -22.61 -10.82
C LEU A 288 8.20 -22.71 -10.49
N THR A 289 7.58 -23.82 -10.86
CA THR A 289 6.21 -24.16 -10.52
C THR A 289 6.12 -25.55 -9.92
N GLY A 290 5.17 -25.77 -9.03
CA GLY A 290 4.97 -27.07 -8.36
C GLY A 290 5.52 -27.12 -6.92
N PRO A 291 5.31 -28.26 -6.23
CA PRO A 291 5.57 -28.40 -4.79
C PRO A 291 7.07 -28.45 -4.41
N GLY A 292 7.99 -28.44 -5.37
CA GLY A 292 9.43 -28.58 -5.14
C GLY A 292 10.23 -27.27 -5.04
N GLY A 293 9.59 -26.15 -4.74
CA GLY A 293 10.26 -24.86 -4.54
C GLY A 293 11.21 -24.85 -3.33
N PRO A 294 12.00 -23.78 -3.13
CA PRO A 294 12.93 -23.69 -2.03
C PRO A 294 12.19 -23.87 -0.70
N GLN A 295 12.52 -24.94 0.01
CA GLN A 295 12.03 -25.12 1.38
C GLN A 295 12.53 -23.94 2.21
N GLN A 296 11.60 -23.17 2.77
CA GLN A 296 11.97 -22.30 3.88
C GLN A 296 12.58 -23.18 4.96
N ALA A 297 13.82 -22.89 5.33
CA ALA A 297 14.44 -23.56 6.46
C ALA A 297 13.49 -23.38 7.66
N GLU A 298 12.93 -24.48 8.14
CA GLU A 298 12.22 -24.50 9.41
C GLU A 298 13.20 -23.96 10.45
N GLY A 299 12.85 -22.80 11.03
CA GLY A 299 13.63 -22.24 12.12
C GLY A 299 13.68 -23.26 13.26
N THR A 300 14.85 -23.81 13.49
CA THR A 300 15.13 -24.52 14.74
C THR A 300 14.96 -23.54 15.89
N GLU A 301 14.17 -23.95 16.86
CA GLU A 301 13.82 -23.37 18.14
C GLU A 301 14.91 -22.53 18.84
#